data_936128eb95d5c087844effa0b25f5f8f
#
_entry.id   936128eb95d5c087844effa0b25f5f8f
#
_cell.length_a   1.000
_cell.length_b   1.000
_cell.length_c   1.000
_cell.angle_alpha   90.00
_cell.angle_beta   90.00
_cell.angle_gamma   90.00
#
_symmetry.space_group_name_H-M   'P 1'
#
loop_
_entity.id
_entity.type
_entity.pdbx_description
1 polymer ?
#
loop_
_entity_poly.entity_id
_entity_poly.type
_entity_poly.pdbx_seq_one_letter_code
_entity_poly.pdbx_strand_id
1 'polypeptide(L)'
;MTHLRALFLVALVAAVAPASGAERRHLGARVPSAGGAPLSKAVLVGETLYLSGELGLLPDRAVPATAEEEARRVLENVKATLASAGMTMDDLVSVQVFCSDVAHFDAWNRVYRTFFTGELPARAFVGSGPLLFGARFEMQGV
;
A
#
# COMPACT_ATOMS: atom_id res chain seq x y z
N MET A 1 -65.87 -25.70 -29.68
CA MET A 1 -65.54 -24.50 -28.91
C MET A 1 -64.14 -24.69 -28.40
N THR A 2 -63.11 -24.13 -29.09
CA THR A 2 -61.70 -24.36 -28.87
C THR A 2 -61.14 -23.08 -28.21
N HIS A 3 -60.79 -23.14 -26.91
CA HIS A 3 -60.19 -22.02 -26.21
C HIS A 3 -58.68 -21.96 -26.47
N LEU A 4 -58.24 -20.99 -27.28
CA LEU A 4 -56.87 -20.65 -27.55
C LEU A 4 -56.31 -19.84 -26.36
N ARG A 5 -55.47 -20.45 -25.54
CA ARG A 5 -54.75 -19.75 -24.45
C ARG A 5 -53.49 -19.10 -25.04
N ALA A 6 -53.51 -17.78 -25.14
CA ALA A 6 -52.33 -17.01 -25.51
C ALA A 6 -51.36 -16.97 -24.30
N LEU A 7 -50.14 -17.54 -24.47
CA LEU A 7 -49.06 -17.43 -23.55
C LEU A 7 -48.33 -16.10 -23.82
N PHE A 8 -48.42 -15.15 -22.90
CA PHE A 8 -47.60 -13.94 -22.93
C PHE A 8 -46.23 -14.24 -22.33
N LEU A 9 -45.18 -14.28 -23.16
CA LEU A 9 -43.81 -14.37 -22.75
C LEU A 9 -43.32 -12.97 -22.35
N VAL A 10 -43.19 -12.68 -21.07
CA VAL A 10 -42.59 -11.43 -20.60
C VAL A 10 -41.08 -11.61 -20.61
N ALA A 11 -40.42 -11.00 -21.61
CA ALA A 11 -38.97 -10.96 -21.66
C ALA A 11 -38.44 -9.92 -20.63
N LEU A 12 -37.84 -10.40 -19.55
CA LEU A 12 -37.16 -9.56 -18.58
C LEU A 12 -35.80 -9.13 -19.17
N VAL A 13 -35.74 -7.94 -19.73
CA VAL A 13 -34.47 -7.33 -20.17
C VAL A 13 -33.75 -6.81 -18.91
N ALA A 14 -32.77 -7.56 -18.41
CA ALA A 14 -31.87 -7.06 -17.38
C ALA A 14 -30.99 -5.97 -18.00
N ALA A 15 -31.20 -4.72 -17.60
CA ALA A 15 -30.31 -3.63 -17.95
C ALA A 15 -28.94 -3.84 -17.20
N VAL A 16 -27.92 -4.21 -17.96
CA VAL A 16 -26.55 -4.22 -17.45
C VAL A 16 -26.11 -2.77 -17.31
N ALA A 17 -26.07 -2.25 -16.08
CA ALA A 17 -25.50 -0.95 -15.82
C ALA A 17 -24.00 -1.00 -16.19
N PRO A 18 -23.45 0.05 -16.85
CA PRO A 18 -22.03 0.10 -17.13
C PRO A 18 -21.28 0.05 -15.80
N ALA A 19 -20.28 -0.83 -15.69
CA ALA A 19 -19.38 -0.87 -14.54
C ALA A 19 -18.64 0.46 -14.48
N SER A 20 -19.09 1.34 -13.58
CA SER A 20 -18.33 2.56 -13.26
C SER A 20 -17.04 2.12 -12.61
N GLY A 21 -15.89 2.34 -13.27
CA GLY A 21 -14.58 2.06 -12.67
C GLY A 21 -14.47 2.76 -11.32
N ALA A 22 -13.94 2.07 -10.28
CA ALA A 22 -13.76 2.66 -8.98
C ALA A 22 -12.94 3.95 -9.09
N GLU A 23 -13.40 5.01 -8.41
CA GLU A 23 -12.68 6.28 -8.36
C GLU A 23 -11.28 6.07 -7.78
N ARG A 24 -10.28 6.70 -8.40
CA ARG A 24 -8.88 6.66 -7.95
C ARG A 24 -8.50 7.99 -7.33
N ARG A 25 -8.03 7.98 -6.10
CA ARG A 25 -7.47 9.16 -5.42
C ARG A 25 -5.99 8.95 -5.15
N HIS A 26 -5.16 9.80 -5.74
CA HIS A 26 -3.71 9.78 -5.54
C HIS A 26 -3.34 10.61 -4.30
N LEU A 27 -2.56 10.04 -3.41
CA LEU A 27 -2.06 10.68 -2.20
C LEU A 27 -0.58 11.04 -2.36
N GLY A 28 -0.20 12.23 -1.93
CA GLY A 28 1.17 12.72 -2.08
C GLY A 28 1.63 12.75 -3.54
N ALA A 29 0.69 12.77 -4.50
CA ALA A 29 1.01 12.88 -5.91
C ALA A 29 1.64 14.25 -6.17
N ARG A 30 2.81 14.25 -6.80
CA ARG A 30 3.33 15.45 -7.45
C ARG A 30 3.06 15.30 -8.93
N VAL A 31 2.41 16.33 -9.50
CA VAL A 31 2.40 16.49 -10.95
C VAL A 31 3.86 16.40 -11.41
N PRO A 32 4.19 15.70 -12.52
CA PRO A 32 5.55 15.60 -13.02
C PRO A 32 6.12 16.99 -13.32
N SER A 33 6.51 17.71 -12.30
CA SER A 33 7.28 18.95 -12.37
C SER A 33 8.73 18.59 -12.14
N ALA A 34 9.62 19.21 -12.86
CA ALA A 34 11.05 18.95 -12.81
C ALA A 34 11.55 18.76 -11.38
N GLY A 35 12.07 17.56 -11.05
CA GLY A 35 12.81 17.29 -9.82
C GLY A 35 12.09 16.52 -8.69
N GLY A 36 10.82 16.12 -8.83
CA GLY A 36 10.15 15.24 -7.85
C GLY A 36 10.28 13.76 -8.19
N ALA A 37 10.09 12.87 -7.21
CA ALA A 37 9.97 11.45 -7.48
C ALA A 37 8.74 11.19 -8.39
N PRO A 38 8.86 10.39 -9.46
CA PRO A 38 7.80 10.19 -10.45
C PRO A 38 6.75 9.17 -9.97
N LEU A 39 6.24 9.33 -8.74
CA LEU A 39 5.29 8.40 -8.11
C LEU A 39 4.33 9.14 -7.17
N SER A 40 3.18 8.53 -6.90
CA SER A 40 2.32 8.87 -5.76
C SER A 40 2.78 8.09 -4.53
N LYS A 41 2.67 8.66 -3.35
CA LYS A 41 2.95 7.92 -2.10
C LYS A 41 1.99 6.76 -1.88
N ALA A 42 0.74 6.95 -2.29
CA ALA A 42 -0.28 5.91 -2.30
C ALA A 42 -1.38 6.22 -3.32
N VAL A 43 -2.15 5.20 -3.69
CA VAL A 43 -3.35 5.32 -4.51
C VAL A 43 -4.51 4.63 -3.80
N LEU A 44 -5.56 5.37 -3.49
CA LEU A 44 -6.81 4.82 -2.97
C LEU A 44 -7.74 4.48 -4.14
N VAL A 45 -8.25 3.25 -4.15
CA VAL A 45 -9.22 2.75 -5.15
C VAL A 45 -10.41 2.16 -4.39
N GLY A 46 -11.54 2.86 -4.41
CA GLY A 46 -12.64 2.52 -3.51
C GLY A 46 -12.18 2.62 -2.05
N GLU A 47 -12.20 1.52 -1.31
CA GLU A 47 -11.74 1.43 0.08
C GLU A 47 -10.35 0.82 0.24
N THR A 48 -9.66 0.47 -0.86
CA THR A 48 -8.35 -0.17 -0.84
C THR A 48 -7.25 0.82 -1.14
N LEU A 49 -6.29 0.96 -0.21
CA LEU A 49 -5.13 1.81 -0.34
C LEU A 49 -3.89 0.99 -0.74
N TYR A 50 -3.29 1.36 -1.87
CA TYR A 50 -2.04 0.80 -2.36
C TYR A 50 -0.89 1.74 -2.02
N LEU A 51 0.00 1.32 -1.14
CA LEU A 51 1.19 2.08 -0.74
C LEU A 51 2.33 1.85 -1.74
N SER A 52 3.02 2.91 -2.11
CA SER A 52 4.31 2.81 -2.80
C SER A 52 5.40 2.36 -1.82
N GLY A 53 6.57 1.97 -2.36
CA GLY A 53 7.75 1.70 -1.55
C GLY A 53 8.18 2.94 -0.76
N GLU A 54 8.33 2.80 0.56
CA GLU A 54 8.80 3.83 1.47
C GLU A 54 10.17 3.45 2.04
N LEU A 55 11.09 4.39 1.95
CA LEU A 55 12.44 4.31 2.51
C LEU A 55 12.53 5.07 3.83
N GLY A 56 13.46 4.68 4.70
CA GLY A 56 13.68 5.30 6.01
C GLY A 56 14.83 6.32 6.05
N LEU A 57 14.96 7.17 5.03
CA LEU A 57 16.06 8.10 4.92
C LEU A 57 15.89 9.35 5.82
N LEU A 58 17.00 9.98 6.16
CA LEU A 58 17.05 11.30 6.77
C LEU A 58 16.65 12.40 5.74
N PRO A 59 16.38 13.64 6.18
CA PRO A 59 15.99 14.72 5.26
C PRO A 59 17.01 15.03 4.16
N ASP A 60 18.30 14.84 4.44
CA ASP A 60 19.42 14.96 3.51
C ASP A 60 19.66 13.72 2.65
N ARG A 61 18.75 12.73 2.73
CA ARG A 61 18.82 11.41 2.08
C ARG A 61 19.91 10.49 2.62
N ALA A 62 20.56 10.84 3.71
CA ALA A 62 21.48 9.92 4.38
C ALA A 62 20.72 8.75 5.01
N VAL A 63 21.38 7.60 5.09
CA VAL A 63 20.86 6.42 5.78
C VAL A 63 21.10 6.60 7.29
N PRO A 64 20.10 6.35 8.17
CA PRO A 64 20.29 6.37 9.61
C PRO A 64 21.44 5.47 10.10
N ALA A 65 22.03 5.80 11.23
CA ALA A 65 23.22 5.10 11.73
C ALA A 65 22.94 3.62 12.01
N THR A 66 21.76 3.30 12.56
CA THR A 66 21.38 1.92 12.90
C THR A 66 20.23 1.41 12.03
N ALA A 67 20.14 0.07 11.90
CA ALA A 67 19.04 -0.57 11.18
C ALA A 67 17.69 -0.34 11.87
N GLU A 68 17.68 -0.27 13.21
CA GLU A 68 16.47 0.02 14.01
C GLU A 68 15.95 1.45 13.77
N GLU A 69 16.83 2.44 13.69
CA GLU A 69 16.43 3.82 13.38
C GLU A 69 15.85 3.93 11.99
N GLU A 70 16.47 3.26 11.01
CA GLU A 70 15.96 3.24 9.64
C GLU A 70 14.61 2.52 9.56
N ALA A 71 14.47 1.34 10.18
CA ALA A 71 13.20 0.62 10.24
C ALA A 71 12.08 1.48 10.86
N ARG A 72 12.38 2.20 11.94
CA ARG A 72 11.44 3.12 12.58
C ARG A 72 10.98 4.21 11.62
N ARG A 73 11.89 4.82 10.87
CA ARG A 73 11.58 5.87 9.90
C ARG A 73 10.72 5.33 8.74
N VAL A 74 11.03 4.14 8.21
CA VAL A 74 10.17 3.49 7.20
C VAL A 74 8.74 3.38 7.72
N LEU A 75 8.58 2.85 8.94
CA LEU A 75 7.27 2.61 9.54
C LEU A 75 6.54 3.90 9.91
N GLU A 76 7.24 4.93 10.35
CA GLU A 76 6.68 6.27 10.57
C GLU A 76 6.20 6.91 9.26
N ASN A 77 6.95 6.77 8.17
CA ASN A 77 6.55 7.25 6.84
C ASN A 77 5.30 6.52 6.33
N VAL A 78 5.25 5.19 6.46
CA VAL A 78 4.07 4.38 6.13
C VAL A 78 2.87 4.82 6.98
N LYS A 79 3.04 4.95 8.30
CA LYS A 79 2.00 5.42 9.21
C LYS A 79 1.45 6.81 8.82
N ALA A 80 2.32 7.74 8.46
CA ALA A 80 1.91 9.07 8.00
C ALA A 80 1.13 9.01 6.69
N THR A 81 1.52 8.14 5.75
CA THR A 81 0.82 7.95 4.49
C THR A 81 -0.57 7.34 4.70
N LEU A 82 -0.69 6.31 5.56
CA LEU A 82 -1.98 5.73 5.97
C LEU A 82 -2.88 6.78 6.62
N ALA A 83 -2.36 7.56 7.56
CA ALA A 83 -3.11 8.61 8.26
C ALA A 83 -3.67 9.66 7.29
N SER A 84 -2.98 9.97 6.18
CA SER A 84 -3.49 10.89 5.14
C SER A 84 -4.71 10.34 4.39
N ALA A 85 -4.95 9.03 4.48
CA ALA A 85 -6.15 8.35 3.98
C ALA A 85 -7.21 8.10 5.06
N GLY A 86 -6.95 8.47 6.31
CA GLY A 86 -7.80 8.17 7.46
C GLY A 86 -7.63 6.74 8.00
N MET A 87 -6.51 6.09 7.66
CA MET A 87 -6.19 4.71 8.03
C MET A 87 -5.06 4.66 9.07
N THR A 88 -4.89 3.50 9.70
CA THR A 88 -3.87 3.20 10.70
C THR A 88 -2.97 2.06 10.26
N MET A 89 -1.95 1.72 11.04
CA MET A 89 -1.11 0.56 10.78
C MET A 89 -1.89 -0.77 10.89
N ASP A 90 -2.91 -0.81 11.72
CA ASP A 90 -3.76 -2.00 11.93
C ASP A 90 -4.73 -2.26 10.76
N ASP A 91 -4.88 -1.30 9.82
CA ASP A 91 -5.65 -1.47 8.59
C ASP A 91 -4.85 -2.17 7.47
N LEU A 92 -3.53 -2.37 7.65
CA LEU A 92 -2.71 -3.09 6.68
C LEU A 92 -3.10 -4.56 6.61
N VAL A 93 -3.37 -5.04 5.40
CA VAL A 93 -3.74 -6.44 5.11
C VAL A 93 -2.53 -7.24 4.65
N SER A 94 -1.67 -6.61 3.84
CA SER A 94 -0.48 -7.26 3.27
C SER A 94 0.66 -6.27 3.14
N VAL A 95 1.87 -6.71 3.50
CA VAL A 95 3.09 -5.90 3.35
C VAL A 95 4.21 -6.70 2.71
N GLN A 96 5.04 -6.01 1.96
CA GLN A 96 6.30 -6.50 1.46
C GLN A 96 7.43 -5.64 2.00
N VAL A 97 8.46 -6.28 2.56
CA VAL A 97 9.67 -5.62 3.04
C VAL A 97 10.84 -6.13 2.20
N PHE A 98 11.48 -5.23 1.49
CA PHE A 98 12.73 -5.48 0.79
C PHE A 98 13.89 -5.11 1.71
N CYS A 99 14.89 -5.96 1.78
CA CYS A 99 16.04 -5.77 2.64
C CYS A 99 17.34 -6.04 1.88
N SER A 100 18.25 -5.07 1.90
CA SER A 100 19.53 -5.20 1.18
C SER A 100 20.43 -6.29 1.77
N ASP A 101 20.29 -6.57 3.10
CA ASP A 101 20.97 -7.66 3.78
C ASP A 101 20.04 -8.28 4.84
N VAL A 102 19.69 -9.55 4.64
CA VAL A 102 18.77 -10.28 5.53
C VAL A 102 19.30 -10.44 6.96
N ALA A 103 20.57 -10.18 7.21
CA ALA A 103 21.12 -10.09 8.57
C ALA A 103 20.41 -9.02 9.43
N HIS A 104 19.75 -8.05 8.81
CA HIS A 104 18.94 -7.02 9.50
C HIS A 104 17.51 -7.46 9.86
N PHE A 105 17.12 -8.71 9.59
CA PHE A 105 15.78 -9.22 9.86
C PHE A 105 15.31 -9.02 11.30
N ASP A 106 16.17 -9.34 12.27
CA ASP A 106 15.82 -9.19 13.68
C ASP A 106 15.72 -7.73 14.14
N ALA A 107 16.57 -6.85 13.61
CA ALA A 107 16.49 -5.41 13.84
C ALA A 107 15.16 -4.83 13.35
N TRP A 108 14.76 -5.20 12.13
CA TRP A 108 13.44 -4.85 11.57
C TRP A 108 12.31 -5.31 12.47
N ASN A 109 12.29 -6.61 12.84
CA ASN A 109 11.20 -7.22 13.59
C ASN A 109 11.02 -6.61 14.98
N ARG A 110 12.10 -6.24 15.66
CA ARG A 110 12.01 -5.56 16.97
C ARG A 110 11.22 -4.27 16.88
N VAL A 111 11.46 -3.48 15.83
CA VAL A 111 10.76 -2.21 15.61
C VAL A 111 9.36 -2.42 15.04
N TYR A 112 9.22 -3.28 14.02
CA TYR A 112 7.97 -3.54 13.31
C TYR A 112 6.82 -3.87 14.26
N ARG A 113 7.04 -4.76 15.22
CA ARG A 113 6.01 -5.19 16.19
C ARG A 113 5.46 -4.06 17.04
N THR A 114 6.22 -2.98 17.24
CA THR A 114 5.80 -1.85 18.09
C THR A 114 4.83 -0.90 17.41
N PHE A 115 4.57 -1.08 16.11
CA PHE A 115 3.68 -0.22 15.33
C PHE A 115 2.25 -0.74 15.23
N PHE A 116 1.98 -1.95 15.68
CA PHE A 116 0.67 -2.59 15.63
C PHE A 116 0.11 -2.77 17.03
N THR A 117 -1.20 -2.59 17.15
CA THR A 117 -1.94 -2.81 18.40
C THR A 117 -2.81 -4.06 18.34
N GLY A 118 -3.13 -4.53 17.13
CA GLY A 118 -3.91 -5.71 16.83
C GLY A 118 -3.09 -6.84 16.22
N GLU A 119 -3.74 -7.63 15.36
CA GLU A 119 -3.08 -8.70 14.62
C GLU A 119 -2.18 -8.14 13.52
N LEU A 120 -1.09 -8.85 13.24
CA LEU A 120 -0.13 -8.44 12.22
C LEU A 120 -0.65 -8.77 10.81
N PRO A 121 -0.41 -7.92 9.80
CA PRO A 121 -0.76 -8.22 8.42
C PRO A 121 0.04 -9.40 7.86
N ALA A 122 -0.47 -10.02 6.80
CA ALA A 122 0.32 -10.95 6.00
C ALA A 122 1.59 -10.26 5.52
N ARG A 123 2.76 -10.92 5.61
CA ARG A 123 4.03 -10.29 5.28
C ARG A 123 4.97 -11.20 4.52
N ALA A 124 5.59 -10.65 3.45
CA ALA A 124 6.83 -11.16 2.89
C ALA A 124 8.00 -10.29 3.33
N PHE A 125 9.12 -10.92 3.75
CA PHE A 125 10.40 -10.25 3.99
C PHE A 125 11.42 -10.83 3.02
N VAL A 126 11.93 -10.01 2.10
CA VAL A 126 12.68 -10.47 0.94
C VAL A 126 14.08 -9.84 0.94
N GLY A 127 15.09 -10.67 0.86
CA GLY A 127 16.43 -10.19 0.51
C GLY A 127 16.42 -9.65 -0.92
N SER A 128 16.75 -8.38 -1.08
CA SER A 128 16.91 -7.70 -2.38
C SER A 128 18.40 -7.44 -2.65
N GLY A 129 18.73 -6.99 -3.83
CA GLY A 129 20.01 -6.33 -4.06
C GLY A 129 20.04 -4.94 -3.40
N PRO A 130 21.04 -4.10 -3.72
CA PRO A 130 21.15 -2.75 -3.19
C PRO A 130 19.87 -1.94 -3.44
N LEU A 131 19.38 -1.27 -2.39
CA LEU A 131 18.24 -0.35 -2.48
C LEU A 131 18.73 1.07 -2.80
N LEU A 132 17.81 1.93 -3.22
CA LEU A 132 18.10 3.32 -3.56
C LEU A 132 18.77 4.03 -2.37
N PHE A 133 19.74 4.88 -2.67
CA PHE A 133 20.50 5.69 -1.71
C PHE A 133 21.28 4.87 -0.66
N GLY A 134 21.46 3.56 -0.88
CA GLY A 134 22.10 2.66 0.08
C GLY A 134 21.23 2.30 1.28
N ALA A 135 19.92 2.50 1.18
CA ALA A 135 18.97 2.09 2.21
C ALA A 135 19.06 0.59 2.51
N ARG A 136 18.79 0.23 3.77
CA ARG A 136 18.70 -1.18 4.20
C ARG A 136 17.31 -1.74 3.96
N PHE A 137 16.29 -0.90 4.07
CA PHE A 137 14.89 -1.32 4.01
C PHE A 137 14.06 -0.45 3.08
N GLU A 138 13.13 -1.12 2.39
CA GLU A 138 12.01 -0.51 1.70
C GLU A 138 10.74 -1.31 2.03
N MET A 139 9.63 -0.64 2.29
CA MET A 139 8.36 -1.31 2.58
C MET A 139 7.25 -0.77 1.70
N GLN A 140 6.46 -1.67 1.13
CA GLN A 140 5.18 -1.37 0.48
C GLN A 140 4.07 -2.22 1.11
N GLY A 141 2.80 -1.86 0.83
CA GLY A 141 1.66 -2.60 1.39
C GLY A 141 0.32 -2.23 0.80
N VAL A 142 -0.67 -2.96 1.24
CA VAL A 142 -2.09 -2.79 0.90
C VAL A 142 -2.91 -2.86 2.19
#